data_ea0295e72c306d81fd47798f5a8ab689
#
_entry.id   ea0295e72c306d81fd47798f5a8ab689
#
_cell.length_a   1.000
_cell.length_b   1.000
_cell.length_c   1.000
_cell.angle_alpha   90.00
_cell.angle_beta   90.00
_cell.angle_gamma   90.00
#
_symmetry.space_group_name_H-M   'P 1'
#
loop_
_entity.id
_entity.type
_entity.pdbx_description
1 polymer ?
#
loop_
_entity_poly.entity_id
_entity_poly.type
_entity_poly.pdbx_seq_one_letter_code
_entity_poly.pdbx_strand_id
1 'polypeptide(L)'
;MAVSPLATESYPAYEGNYSGPDARTNITEITIHHMAGVLSAESCGAIFQRPGRNGSSHYGIGLNGEIAWYVDEDCVAWTNSNWPSNQRAITIENSNCSTGGDWPVSDATLNSLIKLVADIAKRNGLGKLVKGENLTWHSMYANTNCPGPYLLSKMDYIADEANNINGFGPEPTPEPTPTTKYKIGDVVKINGVYVSSMSSQKLIPLRNTGKITNIIPGARNPYLLDNGDLGWVNDDCIVGDTPAPAPAPSDDIKVGDKVTLKNWVDYNGTPLMRTRDYYFVYQLSGDRAVLTADYMGGPIYAAVKKDNLVKA
;
A
#
# COMPACT_ATOMS: atom_id res chain seq x y z
N MET A 1 -12.90 -15.65 -21.23
CA MET A 1 -13.14 -15.05 -19.90
C MET A 1 -12.10 -13.95 -19.72
N ALA A 2 -12.53 -12.72 -19.74
CA ALA A 2 -11.68 -11.55 -19.54
C ALA A 2 -11.93 -10.98 -18.14
N VAL A 3 -11.01 -11.23 -17.21
CA VAL A 3 -11.05 -10.71 -15.86
C VAL A 3 -9.66 -10.20 -15.44
N SER A 4 -9.62 -9.23 -14.54
CA SER A 4 -8.37 -8.72 -13.99
C SER A 4 -7.64 -9.80 -13.20
N PRO A 5 -6.31 -9.97 -13.38
CA PRO A 5 -5.51 -10.88 -12.56
C PRO A 5 -5.40 -10.41 -11.09
N LEU A 6 -5.82 -9.19 -10.79
CA LEU A 6 -5.89 -8.66 -9.43
C LEU A 6 -7.11 -9.18 -8.66
N ALA A 7 -8.12 -9.71 -9.34
CA ALA A 7 -9.28 -10.34 -8.70
C ALA A 7 -8.90 -11.76 -8.26
N THR A 8 -8.62 -11.91 -6.98
CA THR A 8 -8.22 -13.19 -6.36
C THR A 8 -9.42 -14.01 -5.88
N GLU A 9 -10.60 -13.41 -5.85
CA GLU A 9 -11.85 -14.04 -5.44
C GLU A 9 -12.85 -14.05 -6.60
N SER A 10 -13.81 -14.97 -6.54
CA SER A 10 -14.77 -15.22 -7.62
C SER A 10 -16.14 -15.59 -7.04
N TYR A 11 -17.14 -14.74 -7.29
CA TYR A 11 -18.53 -14.96 -6.89
C TYR A 11 -19.45 -14.63 -8.07
N PRO A 12 -19.51 -15.45 -9.13
CA PRO A 12 -20.23 -15.17 -10.35
C PRO A 12 -21.70 -14.83 -10.09
N ALA A 13 -22.18 -13.76 -10.71
CA ALA A 13 -23.56 -13.33 -10.64
C ALA A 13 -24.49 -14.40 -11.27
N TYR A 14 -25.74 -14.45 -10.83
CA TYR A 14 -26.77 -15.25 -11.50
C TYR A 14 -26.92 -14.80 -12.96
N GLU A 15 -26.98 -15.75 -13.89
CA GLU A 15 -27.02 -15.48 -15.34
C GLU A 15 -28.15 -14.56 -15.82
N GLY A 16 -29.25 -14.49 -15.08
CA GLY A 16 -30.38 -13.58 -15.34
C GLY A 16 -30.18 -12.15 -14.81
N ASN A 17 -29.01 -11.81 -14.25
CA ASN A 17 -28.70 -10.50 -13.69
C ASN A 17 -27.67 -9.69 -14.51
N TYR A 18 -27.26 -10.20 -15.67
CA TYR A 18 -26.38 -9.54 -16.63
C TYR A 18 -26.71 -10.00 -18.05
N SER A 19 -26.14 -9.36 -19.05
CA SER A 19 -26.29 -9.79 -20.45
C SER A 19 -24.98 -10.39 -20.99
N GLY A 20 -25.12 -11.36 -21.88
CA GLY A 20 -24.00 -12.04 -22.52
C GLY A 20 -23.15 -11.13 -23.43
N PRO A 21 -22.05 -11.67 -24.00
CA PRO A 21 -21.07 -10.90 -24.77
C PRO A 21 -21.66 -10.26 -26.02
N ASP A 22 -22.69 -10.84 -26.65
CA ASP A 22 -23.35 -10.26 -27.81
C ASP A 22 -23.99 -8.88 -27.57
N ALA A 23 -24.26 -8.55 -26.31
CA ALA A 23 -24.79 -7.25 -25.90
C ALA A 23 -23.71 -6.20 -25.68
N ARG A 24 -22.43 -6.61 -25.58
CA ARG A 24 -21.29 -5.74 -25.28
C ARG A 24 -20.91 -4.90 -26.50
N THR A 25 -20.65 -3.61 -26.27
CA THR A 25 -19.92 -2.76 -27.22
C THR A 25 -18.46 -2.65 -26.82
N ASN A 26 -17.67 -1.85 -27.51
CA ASN A 26 -16.30 -1.58 -27.10
C ASN A 26 -16.28 -1.00 -25.68
N ILE A 27 -15.40 -1.53 -24.83
CA ILE A 27 -15.17 -0.98 -23.50
C ILE A 27 -14.47 0.36 -23.66
N THR A 28 -15.11 1.44 -23.18
CA THR A 28 -14.61 2.81 -23.32
C THR A 28 -14.59 3.58 -22.00
N GLU A 29 -15.14 3.00 -20.93
CA GLU A 29 -15.19 3.67 -19.63
C GLU A 29 -15.16 2.68 -18.46
N ILE A 30 -14.71 3.19 -17.30
CA ILE A 30 -14.80 2.51 -16.01
C ILE A 30 -15.74 3.32 -15.15
N THR A 31 -16.78 2.67 -14.56
CA THR A 31 -17.73 3.36 -13.69
C THR A 31 -17.57 2.93 -12.24
N ILE A 32 -17.39 3.92 -11.38
CA ILE A 32 -17.19 3.74 -9.94
C ILE A 32 -18.53 3.77 -9.20
N HIS A 33 -18.73 2.77 -8.35
CA HIS A 33 -19.88 2.63 -7.44
C HIS A 33 -19.42 2.45 -6.00
N HIS A 34 -20.34 2.57 -5.05
CA HIS A 34 -20.17 2.10 -3.69
C HIS A 34 -21.29 1.12 -3.32
N MET A 35 -20.99 0.16 -2.46
CA MET A 35 -21.92 -0.88 -2.02
C MET A 35 -23.04 -0.33 -1.11
N ALA A 36 -22.98 0.94 -0.73
CA ALA A 36 -23.86 1.57 0.27
C ALA A 36 -23.92 0.77 1.58
N GLY A 37 -22.79 0.20 1.99
CA GLY A 37 -22.68 -0.66 3.17
C GLY A 37 -21.24 -1.08 3.45
N VAL A 38 -21.02 -1.56 4.67
CA VAL A 38 -19.76 -2.18 5.10
C VAL A 38 -19.84 -3.67 4.77
N LEU A 39 -19.40 -4.06 3.57
CA LEU A 39 -19.55 -5.41 3.05
C LEU A 39 -18.19 -6.00 2.65
N SER A 40 -18.05 -7.32 2.76
CA SER A 40 -16.98 -8.03 2.06
C SER A 40 -17.31 -8.15 0.56
N ALA A 41 -16.31 -8.42 -0.27
CA ALA A 41 -16.51 -8.69 -1.68
C ALA A 41 -17.44 -9.90 -1.89
N GLU A 42 -17.33 -10.94 -1.05
CA GLU A 42 -18.25 -12.10 -1.03
C GLU A 42 -19.70 -11.69 -0.76
N SER A 43 -19.93 -10.88 0.29
CA SER A 43 -21.28 -10.45 0.67
C SER A 43 -21.95 -9.63 -0.44
N CYS A 44 -21.21 -8.81 -1.15
CA CYS A 44 -21.66 -8.08 -2.33
C CYS A 44 -22.02 -9.06 -3.47
N GLY A 45 -21.13 -10.01 -3.77
CA GLY A 45 -21.37 -11.06 -4.77
C GLY A 45 -22.61 -11.89 -4.48
N ALA A 46 -22.84 -12.24 -3.22
CA ALA A 46 -24.05 -12.98 -2.81
C ALA A 46 -25.37 -12.25 -3.12
N ILE A 47 -25.34 -10.91 -3.19
CA ILE A 47 -26.50 -10.13 -3.64
C ILE A 47 -26.76 -10.36 -5.13
N PHE A 48 -25.71 -10.38 -5.95
CA PHE A 48 -25.83 -10.57 -7.40
C PHE A 48 -26.10 -12.01 -7.82
N GLN A 49 -25.87 -12.98 -6.94
CA GLN A 49 -26.21 -14.39 -7.15
C GLN A 49 -27.71 -14.68 -6.99
N ARG A 50 -28.50 -13.76 -6.44
CA ARG A 50 -29.92 -13.95 -6.23
C ARG A 50 -30.69 -13.85 -7.55
N PRO A 51 -31.48 -14.87 -7.94
CA PRO A 51 -32.37 -14.76 -9.08
C PRO A 51 -33.33 -13.56 -8.93
N GLY A 52 -33.53 -12.81 -10.03
CA GLY A 52 -34.45 -11.66 -10.01
C GLY A 52 -33.91 -10.41 -9.32
N ARG A 53 -32.59 -10.35 -8.97
CA ARG A 53 -31.95 -9.13 -8.47
C ARG A 53 -31.99 -8.01 -9.52
N ASN A 54 -31.98 -8.37 -10.82
CA ASN A 54 -32.00 -7.45 -11.95
C ASN A 54 -30.88 -6.40 -11.88
N GLY A 55 -29.71 -6.83 -11.49
CA GLY A 55 -28.53 -5.97 -11.36
C GLY A 55 -27.29 -6.75 -10.95
N SER A 56 -26.14 -6.28 -11.39
CA SER A 56 -24.82 -6.86 -11.14
C SER A 56 -23.73 -5.81 -11.31
N SER A 57 -22.48 -6.18 -10.99
CA SER A 57 -21.27 -5.42 -11.28
C SER A 57 -20.21 -6.37 -11.81
N HIS A 58 -19.19 -5.86 -12.52
CA HIS A 58 -18.07 -6.70 -12.94
C HIS A 58 -17.18 -7.06 -11.77
N TYR A 59 -16.90 -6.10 -10.91
CA TYR A 59 -16.02 -6.25 -9.76
C TYR A 59 -16.63 -5.69 -8.48
N GLY A 60 -16.14 -6.20 -7.36
CA GLY A 60 -16.33 -5.63 -6.04
C GLY A 60 -15.04 -5.65 -5.25
N ILE A 61 -14.83 -4.58 -4.49
CA ILE A 61 -13.70 -4.44 -3.58
C ILE A 61 -14.24 -4.33 -2.17
N GLY A 62 -13.87 -5.28 -1.31
CA GLY A 62 -14.31 -5.33 0.08
C GLY A 62 -13.55 -4.36 0.98
N LEU A 63 -13.92 -4.37 2.26
CA LEU A 63 -13.41 -3.45 3.28
C LEU A 63 -11.88 -3.52 3.46
N ASN A 64 -11.30 -4.70 3.31
CA ASN A 64 -9.87 -4.93 3.49
C ASN A 64 -9.08 -4.86 2.18
N GLY A 65 -9.74 -4.43 1.07
CA GLY A 65 -9.13 -4.30 -0.24
C GLY A 65 -9.12 -5.60 -1.05
N GLU A 66 -9.77 -6.66 -0.59
CA GLU A 66 -9.96 -7.89 -1.37
C GLU A 66 -10.79 -7.59 -2.63
N ILE A 67 -10.35 -8.13 -3.78
CA ILE A 67 -10.99 -7.90 -5.07
C ILE A 67 -11.64 -9.20 -5.54
N ALA A 68 -12.94 -9.15 -5.81
CA ALA A 68 -13.68 -10.22 -6.44
C ALA A 68 -14.23 -9.81 -7.81
N TRP A 69 -14.36 -10.77 -8.71
CA TRP A 69 -15.14 -10.59 -9.93
C TRP A 69 -16.50 -11.29 -9.85
N TYR A 70 -17.51 -10.69 -10.48
CA TYR A 70 -18.89 -11.17 -10.49
C TYR A 70 -19.43 -11.40 -11.90
N VAL A 71 -19.04 -10.56 -12.87
CA VAL A 71 -19.40 -10.66 -14.26
C VAL A 71 -18.13 -10.53 -15.09
N ASP A 72 -17.98 -11.40 -16.10
CA ASP A 72 -16.87 -11.33 -17.07
C ASP A 72 -16.89 -9.99 -17.81
N GLU A 73 -15.71 -9.41 -18.07
CA GLU A 73 -15.63 -8.13 -18.78
C GLU A 73 -16.18 -8.19 -20.21
N ASP A 74 -16.20 -9.37 -20.83
CA ASP A 74 -16.82 -9.57 -22.16
C ASP A 74 -18.35 -9.51 -22.09
N CYS A 75 -18.96 -9.62 -20.91
CA CYS A 75 -20.38 -9.52 -20.68
C CYS A 75 -20.80 -8.12 -20.22
N VAL A 76 -22.09 -7.83 -20.11
CA VAL A 76 -22.64 -6.54 -19.73
C VAL A 76 -23.27 -6.64 -18.33
N ALA A 77 -22.59 -6.11 -17.32
CA ALA A 77 -23.18 -5.99 -15.99
C ALA A 77 -24.27 -4.89 -15.98
N TRP A 78 -25.36 -5.12 -15.24
CA TRP A 78 -26.47 -4.18 -15.12
C TRP A 78 -26.29 -3.32 -13.86
N THR A 79 -25.42 -2.32 -13.93
CA THR A 79 -24.99 -1.54 -12.76
C THR A 79 -25.44 -0.09 -12.81
N ASN A 80 -25.34 0.58 -13.99
CA ASN A 80 -25.46 2.02 -14.13
C ASN A 80 -26.91 2.53 -14.27
N SER A 81 -27.89 1.63 -14.24
CA SER A 81 -29.29 1.97 -14.56
C SER A 81 -29.47 2.70 -15.91
N ASN A 82 -28.50 2.56 -16.80
CA ASN A 82 -28.41 3.20 -18.11
C ASN A 82 -27.83 2.19 -19.10
N TRP A 83 -28.66 1.73 -20.03
CA TRP A 83 -28.29 0.65 -20.95
C TRP A 83 -27.06 1.01 -21.84
N PRO A 84 -27.02 2.18 -22.51
CA PRO A 84 -25.83 2.56 -23.28
C PRO A 84 -24.54 2.64 -22.48
N SER A 85 -24.60 3.07 -21.22
CA SER A 85 -23.43 3.08 -20.33
C SER A 85 -23.06 1.64 -19.90
N ASN A 86 -24.03 0.79 -19.51
CA ASN A 86 -23.76 -0.60 -19.16
C ASN A 86 -23.01 -1.33 -20.28
N GLN A 87 -23.40 -1.09 -21.54
CA GLN A 87 -22.81 -1.78 -22.71
C GLN A 87 -21.34 -1.45 -22.93
N ARG A 88 -20.82 -0.31 -22.47
CA ARG A 88 -19.44 0.16 -22.71
C ARG A 88 -18.60 0.29 -21.44
N ALA A 89 -19.21 0.10 -20.24
CA ALA A 89 -18.50 0.29 -18.97
C ALA A 89 -18.01 -1.02 -18.37
N ILE A 90 -16.87 -0.98 -17.72
CA ILE A 90 -16.52 -1.91 -16.64
C ILE A 90 -16.88 -1.23 -15.32
N THR A 91 -17.61 -1.92 -14.46
CA THR A 91 -18.18 -1.34 -13.24
C THR A 91 -17.56 -1.96 -11.99
N ILE A 92 -17.33 -1.15 -10.96
CA ILE A 92 -16.64 -1.55 -9.73
C ILE A 92 -17.42 -1.08 -8.51
N GLU A 93 -17.89 -2.00 -7.69
CA GLU A 93 -18.51 -1.74 -6.39
C GLU A 93 -17.46 -1.67 -5.29
N ASN A 94 -17.54 -0.65 -4.44
CA ASN A 94 -16.56 -0.41 -3.38
C ASN A 94 -17.23 -0.45 -2.01
N SER A 95 -16.71 -1.25 -1.09
CA SER A 95 -17.19 -1.31 0.28
C SER A 95 -16.91 0.01 1.01
N ASN A 96 -17.93 0.50 1.72
CA ASN A 96 -17.72 1.62 2.64
C ASN A 96 -17.10 1.11 3.95
N CYS A 97 -16.34 1.93 4.64
CA CYS A 97 -15.85 1.63 5.98
C CYS A 97 -16.78 2.15 7.10
N SER A 98 -17.77 3.00 6.73
CA SER A 98 -18.91 3.37 7.58
C SER A 98 -20.10 3.72 6.71
N THR A 99 -21.29 3.68 7.31
CA THR A 99 -22.55 4.03 6.63
C THR A 99 -22.99 5.45 6.96
N GLY A 100 -23.54 6.15 5.97
CA GLY A 100 -23.98 7.55 6.12
C GLY A 100 -22.86 8.59 6.03
N GLY A 101 -23.22 9.86 6.22
CA GLY A 101 -22.30 10.98 6.03
C GLY A 101 -21.70 11.00 4.62
N ASP A 102 -20.39 11.06 4.54
CA ASP A 102 -19.64 11.09 3.26
C ASP A 102 -19.48 9.71 2.61
N TRP A 103 -19.94 8.64 3.24
CA TRP A 103 -19.81 7.25 2.76
C TRP A 103 -18.34 6.88 2.46
N PRO A 104 -17.43 7.03 3.43
CA PRO A 104 -16.01 6.80 3.21
C PRO A 104 -15.72 5.33 2.90
N VAL A 105 -14.67 5.10 2.11
CA VAL A 105 -14.05 3.78 1.92
C VAL A 105 -12.75 3.70 2.70
N SER A 106 -12.25 2.51 3.00
CA SER A 106 -10.96 2.33 3.65
C SER A 106 -9.80 2.65 2.71
N ASP A 107 -8.62 2.93 3.27
CA ASP A 107 -7.41 3.11 2.46
C ASP A 107 -7.07 1.83 1.68
N ALA A 108 -7.34 0.66 2.26
CA ALA A 108 -7.14 -0.63 1.58
C ALA A 108 -8.06 -0.75 0.35
N THR A 109 -9.36 -0.43 0.49
CA THR A 109 -10.32 -0.39 -0.62
C THR A 109 -9.88 0.62 -1.69
N LEU A 110 -9.51 1.85 -1.31
CA LEU A 110 -9.09 2.89 -2.25
C LEU A 110 -7.82 2.50 -3.02
N ASN A 111 -6.82 1.95 -2.34
CA ASN A 111 -5.58 1.49 -2.98
C ASN A 111 -5.81 0.33 -3.96
N SER A 112 -6.71 -0.60 -3.61
CA SER A 112 -7.10 -1.69 -4.52
C SER A 112 -7.89 -1.17 -5.71
N LEU A 113 -8.79 -0.19 -5.51
CA LEU A 113 -9.53 0.47 -6.57
C LEU A 113 -8.60 1.12 -7.60
N ILE A 114 -7.62 1.91 -7.15
CA ILE A 114 -6.64 2.56 -8.03
C ILE A 114 -5.90 1.53 -8.90
N LYS A 115 -5.41 0.45 -8.29
CA LYS A 115 -4.71 -0.63 -9.01
C LYS A 115 -5.61 -1.33 -10.02
N LEU A 116 -6.85 -1.64 -9.63
CA LEU A 116 -7.81 -2.30 -10.51
C LEU A 116 -8.22 -1.41 -11.68
N VAL A 117 -8.46 -0.12 -11.43
CA VAL A 117 -8.74 0.88 -12.48
C VAL A 117 -7.59 0.98 -13.47
N ALA A 118 -6.34 1.03 -12.99
CA ALA A 118 -5.16 1.06 -13.84
C ALA A 118 -5.04 -0.20 -14.71
N ASP A 119 -5.24 -1.38 -14.11
CA ASP A 119 -5.18 -2.66 -14.84
C ASP A 119 -6.26 -2.74 -15.92
N ILE A 120 -7.52 -2.42 -15.59
CA ILE A 120 -8.64 -2.42 -16.55
C ILE A 120 -8.36 -1.44 -17.69
N ALA A 121 -7.93 -0.21 -17.37
CA ALA A 121 -7.61 0.81 -18.39
C ALA A 121 -6.51 0.34 -19.34
N LYS A 122 -5.46 -0.27 -18.82
CA LYS A 122 -4.34 -0.79 -19.61
C LYS A 122 -4.76 -1.95 -20.51
N ARG A 123 -5.47 -2.94 -19.95
CA ARG A 123 -5.90 -4.14 -20.72
C ARG A 123 -6.90 -3.81 -21.81
N ASN A 124 -7.76 -2.82 -21.59
CA ASN A 124 -8.80 -2.41 -22.53
C ASN A 124 -8.39 -1.23 -23.41
N GLY A 125 -7.14 -0.75 -23.33
CA GLY A 125 -6.62 0.30 -24.19
C GLY A 125 -7.31 1.66 -24.02
N LEU A 126 -7.79 2.00 -22.82
CA LEU A 126 -8.53 3.26 -22.55
C LEU A 126 -7.64 4.51 -22.64
N GLY A 127 -6.32 4.35 -22.72
CA GLY A 127 -5.38 5.46 -22.70
C GLY A 127 -5.35 6.19 -21.36
N LYS A 128 -5.11 7.50 -21.40
CA LYS A 128 -5.13 8.34 -20.22
C LYS A 128 -6.55 8.44 -19.66
N LEU A 129 -6.70 8.15 -18.37
CA LEU A 129 -7.98 8.30 -17.68
C LEU A 129 -8.27 9.78 -17.38
N VAL A 130 -9.49 10.20 -17.69
CA VAL A 130 -10.01 11.54 -17.46
C VAL A 130 -11.34 11.43 -16.73
N LYS A 131 -11.43 12.09 -15.59
CA LYS A 131 -12.65 12.15 -14.79
C LYS A 131 -13.81 12.71 -15.61
N GLY A 132 -14.94 12.00 -15.60
CA GLY A 132 -16.15 12.39 -16.32
C GLY A 132 -16.16 12.05 -17.80
N GLU A 133 -15.06 11.50 -18.35
CA GLU A 133 -14.97 11.02 -19.72
C GLU A 133 -14.92 9.50 -19.77
N ASN A 134 -13.80 8.90 -19.42
CA ASN A 134 -13.59 7.45 -19.38
C ASN A 134 -13.37 6.88 -17.98
N LEU A 135 -13.28 7.74 -16.95
CA LEU A 135 -13.45 7.38 -15.55
C LEU A 135 -14.71 8.10 -15.02
N THR A 136 -15.78 7.34 -14.90
CA THR A 136 -17.14 7.82 -14.64
C THR A 136 -17.67 7.30 -13.30
N TRP A 137 -18.86 7.71 -12.92
CA TRP A 137 -19.53 7.26 -11.70
C TRP A 137 -21.04 7.19 -11.88
N HIS A 138 -21.72 6.41 -11.02
CA HIS A 138 -23.14 6.07 -11.19
C HIS A 138 -24.08 7.29 -11.32
N SER A 139 -23.92 8.31 -10.51
CA SER A 139 -24.80 9.49 -10.56
C SER A 139 -24.67 10.35 -11.83
N MET A 140 -23.73 10.03 -12.74
CA MET A 140 -23.72 10.60 -14.08
C MET A 140 -24.85 10.02 -14.98
N TYR A 141 -25.34 8.83 -14.66
CA TYR A 141 -26.26 8.07 -15.51
C TYR A 141 -27.64 7.89 -14.92
N ALA A 142 -27.78 8.02 -13.60
CA ALA A 142 -29.04 7.81 -12.88
C ALA A 142 -29.17 8.81 -11.72
N ASN A 143 -30.40 9.04 -11.29
CA ASN A 143 -30.67 9.85 -10.08
C ASN A 143 -30.37 9.02 -8.83
N THR A 144 -29.15 9.10 -8.36
CA THR A 144 -28.65 8.35 -7.19
C THR A 144 -27.55 9.13 -6.49
N ASN A 145 -27.30 8.83 -5.22
CA ASN A 145 -26.15 9.35 -4.46
C ASN A 145 -24.87 8.55 -4.64
N CYS A 146 -24.92 7.42 -5.36
CA CYS A 146 -23.75 6.58 -5.63
C CYS A 146 -22.77 7.33 -6.56
N PRO A 147 -21.47 7.32 -6.27
CA PRO A 147 -20.71 6.50 -5.32
C PRO A 147 -20.50 7.15 -3.94
N GLY A 148 -21.25 8.17 -3.60
CA GLY A 148 -21.13 8.95 -2.36
C GLY A 148 -20.10 10.09 -2.43
N PRO A 149 -20.23 11.09 -1.54
CA PRO A 149 -19.38 12.29 -1.56
C PRO A 149 -17.89 11.98 -1.46
N TYR A 150 -17.51 10.98 -0.64
CA TYR A 150 -16.11 10.61 -0.46
C TYR A 150 -15.45 10.17 -1.77
N LEU A 151 -16.00 9.16 -2.47
CA LEU A 151 -15.42 8.69 -3.73
C LEU A 151 -15.49 9.76 -4.81
N LEU A 152 -16.57 10.57 -4.87
CA LEU A 152 -16.65 11.72 -5.78
C LEU A 152 -15.49 12.70 -5.57
N SER A 153 -15.13 12.98 -4.32
CA SER A 153 -14.00 13.86 -4.00
C SER A 153 -12.63 13.26 -4.37
N LYS A 154 -12.57 11.93 -4.56
CA LYS A 154 -11.34 11.20 -4.89
C LYS A 154 -11.18 10.89 -6.38
N MET A 155 -12.15 11.22 -7.24
CA MET A 155 -12.12 10.81 -8.65
C MET A 155 -10.89 11.34 -9.40
N ASP A 156 -10.46 12.58 -9.16
CA ASP A 156 -9.24 13.14 -9.76
C ASP A 156 -8.00 12.38 -9.25
N TYR A 157 -7.92 12.13 -7.95
CA TYR A 157 -6.83 11.36 -7.33
C TYR A 157 -6.76 9.92 -7.87
N ILE A 158 -7.90 9.24 -8.04
CA ILE A 158 -7.97 7.89 -8.61
C ILE A 158 -7.47 7.90 -10.06
N ALA A 159 -7.91 8.89 -10.86
CA ALA A 159 -7.46 9.04 -12.24
C ALA A 159 -5.94 9.28 -12.31
N ASP A 160 -5.42 10.21 -11.52
CA ASP A 160 -4.00 10.58 -11.51
C ASP A 160 -3.11 9.41 -11.09
N GLU A 161 -3.46 8.72 -10.01
CA GLU A 161 -2.68 7.57 -9.54
C GLU A 161 -2.74 6.39 -10.52
N ALA A 162 -3.91 6.09 -11.09
CA ALA A 162 -4.02 5.05 -12.12
C ALA A 162 -3.24 5.41 -13.40
N ASN A 163 -3.25 6.70 -13.79
CA ASN A 163 -2.46 7.23 -14.89
C ASN A 163 -0.96 7.12 -14.62
N ASN A 164 -0.52 7.42 -13.39
CA ASN A 164 0.88 7.26 -12.98
C ASN A 164 1.34 5.80 -13.10
N ILE A 165 0.51 4.84 -12.64
CA ILE A 165 0.78 3.40 -12.77
C ILE A 165 0.95 3.00 -14.25
N ASN A 166 0.16 3.60 -15.15
CA ASN A 166 0.14 3.25 -16.58
C ASN A 166 1.13 4.09 -17.42
N GLY A 167 1.90 4.99 -16.81
CA GLY A 167 2.87 5.83 -17.50
C GLY A 167 2.26 7.02 -18.26
N PHE A 168 1.01 7.38 -17.97
CA PHE A 168 0.34 8.59 -18.45
C PHE A 168 0.39 9.75 -17.46
N GLY A 169 1.06 9.57 -16.33
CA GLY A 169 1.38 10.65 -15.42
C GLY A 169 2.17 11.74 -16.16
N PRO A 170 2.25 12.97 -15.63
CA PRO A 170 3.22 13.92 -16.15
C PRO A 170 4.54 13.17 -16.24
N GLU A 171 5.21 13.25 -17.43
CA GLU A 171 6.60 12.80 -17.51
C GLU A 171 7.27 13.27 -16.21
N PRO A 172 7.98 12.42 -15.48
CA PRO A 172 8.67 12.92 -14.31
C PRO A 172 9.55 14.05 -14.82
N THR A 173 9.03 15.27 -14.74
CA THR A 173 9.90 16.41 -14.66
C THR A 173 10.87 15.93 -13.62
N PRO A 174 12.22 15.87 -13.89
CA PRO A 174 13.11 15.50 -12.84
C PRO A 174 12.72 16.42 -11.68
N GLU A 175 11.90 15.87 -10.77
CA GLU A 175 11.57 16.55 -9.54
C GLU A 175 12.94 16.97 -9.05
N PRO A 176 13.18 18.26 -8.76
CA PRO A 176 14.38 18.60 -8.02
C PRO A 176 14.30 17.64 -6.85
N THR A 177 15.13 16.59 -6.88
CA THR A 177 15.18 15.53 -5.88
C THR A 177 14.97 16.26 -4.58
N PRO A 178 13.84 16.07 -3.85
CA PRO A 178 13.58 16.90 -2.68
C PRO A 178 14.81 16.69 -1.85
N THR A 179 15.67 17.73 -1.84
CA THR A 179 16.94 17.69 -1.14
C THR A 179 16.54 17.71 0.31
N THR A 180 16.32 16.51 0.84
CA THR A 180 16.10 16.34 2.26
C THR A 180 17.29 17.00 2.94
N LYS A 181 17.03 18.00 3.76
CA LYS A 181 18.06 18.78 4.46
C LYS A 181 18.98 17.89 5.29
N TYR A 182 18.46 16.72 5.68
CA TYR A 182 19.15 15.73 6.49
C TYR A 182 19.20 14.39 5.77
N LYS A 183 20.16 13.53 6.15
CA LYS A 183 20.39 12.19 5.59
C LYS A 183 20.23 11.10 6.63
N ILE A 184 20.06 9.87 6.18
CA ILE A 184 20.07 8.70 7.05
C ILE A 184 21.39 8.64 7.82
N GLY A 185 21.30 8.46 9.13
CA GLY A 185 22.43 8.45 10.05
C GLY A 185 22.63 9.75 10.82
N ASP A 186 22.07 10.86 10.37
CA ASP A 186 22.16 12.13 11.10
C ASP A 186 21.45 12.03 12.46
N VAL A 187 22.07 12.60 13.48
CA VAL A 187 21.48 12.74 14.82
C VAL A 187 20.95 14.16 14.93
N VAL A 188 19.65 14.28 15.11
CA VAL A 188 18.95 15.56 15.12
C VAL A 188 18.38 15.88 16.50
N LYS A 189 18.37 17.16 16.88
CA LYS A 189 17.67 17.66 18.05
C LYS A 189 16.28 18.09 17.64
N ILE A 190 15.26 17.68 18.40
CA ILE A 190 13.86 17.84 18.00
C ILE A 190 13.00 18.45 19.12
N ASN A 191 11.91 19.13 18.72
CA ASN A 191 10.90 19.71 19.59
C ASN A 191 9.49 19.17 19.34
N GLY A 192 9.36 18.14 18.52
CA GLY A 192 8.08 17.50 18.21
C GLY A 192 8.25 16.26 17.36
N VAL A 193 7.27 15.38 17.39
CA VAL A 193 7.20 14.16 16.59
C VAL A 193 5.78 13.91 16.09
N TYR A 194 5.65 13.02 15.10
CA TYR A 194 4.39 12.60 14.53
C TYR A 194 4.31 11.06 14.50
N VAL A 195 3.11 10.52 14.62
CA VAL A 195 2.89 9.05 14.60
C VAL A 195 3.11 8.44 13.23
N SER A 196 3.05 9.23 12.17
CA SER A 196 3.29 8.77 10.79
C SER A 196 3.89 9.87 9.92
N SER A 197 4.44 9.48 8.76
CA SER A 197 4.98 10.40 7.75
C SER A 197 3.94 11.39 7.21
N MET A 198 2.65 11.11 7.36
CA MET A 198 1.55 11.95 6.86
C MET A 198 0.70 12.61 7.95
N SER A 199 0.94 12.29 9.23
CA SER A 199 0.17 12.86 10.37
C SER A 199 0.31 14.38 10.42
N SER A 200 -0.79 15.08 10.72
CA SER A 200 -0.80 16.51 10.98
C SER A 200 -0.74 16.85 12.48
N GLN A 201 -0.93 15.86 13.35
CA GLN A 201 -0.94 16.06 14.79
C GLN A 201 0.47 15.94 15.37
N LYS A 202 1.03 17.08 15.78
CA LYS A 202 2.33 17.16 16.44
C LYS A 202 2.20 16.70 17.90
N LEU A 203 3.10 15.82 18.33
CA LEU A 203 3.21 15.30 19.68
C LEU A 203 4.49 15.78 20.36
N ILE A 204 4.51 15.75 21.68
CA ILE A 204 5.72 16.02 22.48
C ILE A 204 6.59 14.76 22.42
N PRO A 205 7.88 14.88 22.04
CA PRO A 205 8.77 13.73 21.96
C PRO A 205 9.16 13.21 23.37
N LEU A 206 9.32 11.90 23.48
CA LEU A 206 9.81 11.27 24.73
C LEU A 206 11.24 11.67 25.07
N ARG A 207 12.03 12.05 24.09
CA ARG A 207 13.39 12.59 24.22
C ARG A 207 13.63 13.61 23.10
N ASN A 208 14.54 14.52 23.29
CA ASN A 208 14.76 15.66 22.39
C ASN A 208 15.85 15.44 21.35
N THR A 209 16.35 14.21 21.18
CA THR A 209 17.34 13.81 20.18
C THR A 209 16.99 12.45 19.62
N GLY A 210 17.20 12.24 18.32
CA GLY A 210 17.02 10.97 17.63
C GLY A 210 17.89 10.87 16.39
N LYS A 211 18.18 9.63 15.95
CA LYS A 211 18.94 9.34 14.73
C LYS A 211 17.96 9.12 13.59
N ILE A 212 18.16 9.75 12.46
CA ILE A 212 17.39 9.50 11.25
C ILE A 212 17.73 8.11 10.72
N THR A 213 16.73 7.24 10.63
CA THR A 213 16.88 5.83 10.22
C THR A 213 16.19 5.51 8.91
N ASN A 214 15.21 6.33 8.51
CA ASN A 214 14.58 6.23 7.20
C ASN A 214 14.13 7.62 6.72
N ILE A 215 14.03 7.78 5.40
CA ILE A 215 13.56 9.02 4.76
C ILE A 215 12.55 8.66 3.68
N ILE A 216 11.38 9.32 3.72
CA ILE A 216 10.37 9.27 2.66
C ILE A 216 10.32 10.67 2.03
N PRO A 217 11.02 10.91 0.93
CA PRO A 217 11.03 12.20 0.25
C PRO A 217 9.61 12.61 -0.16
N GLY A 218 9.28 13.90 -0.02
CA GLY A 218 7.95 14.42 -0.35
C GLY A 218 6.85 14.18 0.69
N ALA A 219 7.09 13.33 1.70
CA ALA A 219 6.14 13.16 2.80
C ALA A 219 6.06 14.43 3.67
N ARG A 220 4.93 14.68 4.32
CA ARG A 220 4.74 15.81 5.26
C ARG A 220 5.79 15.78 6.38
N ASN A 221 6.11 14.59 6.91
CA ASN A 221 7.12 14.35 7.94
C ASN A 221 8.11 13.33 7.39
N PRO A 222 9.15 13.76 6.64
CA PRO A 222 9.94 12.85 5.83
C PRO A 222 10.92 11.96 6.61
N TYR A 223 11.29 12.32 7.84
CA TYR A 223 12.36 11.63 8.56
C TYR A 223 11.81 10.72 9.67
N LEU A 224 12.12 9.42 9.59
CA LEU A 224 11.85 8.47 10.67
C LEU A 224 13.02 8.43 11.63
N LEU A 225 12.75 8.54 12.91
CA LEU A 225 13.76 8.49 13.97
C LEU A 225 13.78 7.15 14.69
N ASP A 226 15.00 6.66 14.96
CA ASP A 226 15.30 5.49 15.79
C ASP A 226 14.44 4.25 15.44
N ASN A 227 14.31 3.95 14.14
CA ASN A 227 13.50 2.84 13.61
C ASN A 227 12.02 2.88 14.02
N GLY A 228 11.50 4.06 14.35
CA GLY A 228 10.11 4.26 14.76
C GLY A 228 9.89 4.41 16.27
N ASP A 229 10.88 4.12 17.10
CA ASP A 229 10.76 4.27 18.57
C ASP A 229 10.43 5.71 19.00
N LEU A 230 10.89 6.68 18.22
CA LEU A 230 10.64 8.10 18.50
C LEU A 230 9.56 8.71 17.60
N GLY A 231 9.33 8.13 16.42
CA GLY A 231 8.34 8.57 15.44
C GLY A 231 8.92 9.34 14.26
N TRP A 232 8.07 10.09 13.57
CA TRP A 232 8.39 10.86 12.37
C TRP A 232 8.58 12.33 12.68
N VAL A 233 9.47 13.01 11.94
CA VAL A 233 9.69 14.46 12.05
C VAL A 233 9.82 15.12 10.69
N ASN A 234 9.60 16.43 10.66
CA ASN A 234 9.86 17.31 9.53
C ASN A 234 10.88 18.39 9.91
N ASP A 235 11.25 19.25 8.97
CA ASP A 235 12.22 20.30 9.18
C ASP A 235 11.82 21.28 10.31
N ASP A 236 10.53 21.54 10.48
CA ASP A 236 10.01 22.44 11.55
C ASP A 236 10.15 21.84 12.95
N CYS A 237 10.31 20.52 13.04
CA CYS A 237 10.53 19.83 14.31
C CYS A 237 12.00 19.71 14.67
N ILE A 238 12.91 19.89 13.72
CA ILE A 238 14.34 19.81 13.97
C ILE A 238 14.85 21.20 14.38
N VAL A 239 15.39 21.28 15.58
CA VAL A 239 15.85 22.53 16.21
C VAL A 239 17.36 22.51 16.42
N GLY A 240 18.06 23.56 15.96
CA GLY A 240 19.50 23.73 16.11
C GLY A 240 20.28 23.61 14.80
N ASP A 241 21.53 24.09 14.84
CA ASP A 241 22.44 24.03 13.69
C ASP A 241 22.73 22.59 13.28
N THR A 242 23.03 22.41 12.00
CA THR A 242 23.31 21.12 11.35
C THR A 242 24.16 20.23 12.27
N PRO A 243 23.70 19.02 12.63
CA PRO A 243 24.51 18.12 13.44
C PRO A 243 25.80 17.79 12.70
N ALA A 244 26.87 17.64 13.47
CA ALA A 244 28.07 17.01 12.94
C ALA A 244 27.69 15.66 12.29
N PRO A 245 28.28 15.28 11.15
CA PRO A 245 28.01 13.99 10.54
C PRO A 245 28.21 12.91 11.61
N ALA A 246 27.24 12.02 11.74
CA ALA A 246 27.39 10.86 12.62
C ALA A 246 28.72 10.19 12.29
N PRO A 247 29.50 9.77 13.30
CA PRO A 247 30.73 9.02 13.04
C PRO A 247 30.35 7.86 12.11
N ALA A 248 31.17 7.63 11.09
CA ALA A 248 30.98 6.52 10.15
C ALA A 248 30.63 5.25 10.93
N PRO A 249 29.71 4.40 10.45
CA PRO A 249 29.35 3.19 11.17
C PRO A 249 30.65 2.48 11.55
N SER A 250 30.90 2.35 12.83
CA SER A 250 32.06 1.60 13.30
C SER A 250 31.82 0.15 12.89
N ASP A 251 32.74 -0.48 12.21
CA ASP A 251 32.75 -1.92 11.93
C ASP A 251 32.78 -2.74 13.23
N ASP A 252 32.80 -2.06 14.37
CA ASP A 252 32.85 -2.70 15.68
C ASP A 252 31.50 -3.37 15.99
N ILE A 253 31.58 -4.67 16.16
CA ILE A 253 30.46 -5.54 16.46
C ILE A 253 30.00 -5.29 17.91
N LYS A 254 28.68 -5.07 18.10
CA LYS A 254 28.04 -4.80 19.39
C LYS A 254 26.91 -5.79 19.65
N VAL A 255 26.55 -5.91 20.94
CA VAL A 255 25.35 -6.68 21.33
C VAL A 255 24.11 -6.08 20.65
N GLY A 256 23.26 -6.93 20.08
CA GLY A 256 22.09 -6.57 19.28
C GLY A 256 22.36 -6.40 17.78
N ASP A 257 23.61 -6.35 17.33
CA ASP A 257 23.91 -6.25 15.92
C ASP A 257 23.46 -7.51 15.15
N LYS A 258 22.91 -7.28 13.96
CA LYS A 258 22.62 -8.30 12.97
C LYS A 258 23.90 -8.62 12.22
N VAL A 259 24.28 -9.90 12.20
CA VAL A 259 25.59 -10.35 11.70
C VAL A 259 25.51 -11.62 10.87
N THR A 260 26.45 -11.80 9.97
CA THR A 260 26.76 -13.09 9.32
C THR A 260 28.19 -13.50 9.64
N LEU A 261 28.53 -14.76 9.35
CA LEU A 261 29.87 -15.29 9.58
C LEU A 261 30.70 -15.26 8.28
N LYS A 262 31.96 -14.82 8.39
CA LYS A 262 32.95 -14.95 7.30
C LYS A 262 33.27 -16.41 7.04
N ASN A 263 33.48 -17.17 8.12
CA ASN A 263 33.74 -18.61 8.10
C ASN A 263 32.75 -19.32 9.03
N TRP A 264 32.16 -20.41 8.58
CA TRP A 264 31.16 -21.17 9.33
C TRP A 264 31.80 -22.12 10.30
N VAL A 265 32.45 -21.57 11.33
CA VAL A 265 33.10 -22.29 12.43
C VAL A 265 32.73 -21.66 13.77
N ASP A 266 32.66 -22.48 14.83
CA ASP A 266 32.46 -21.99 16.20
C ASP A 266 33.74 -21.30 16.76
N TYR A 267 33.70 -20.91 18.02
CA TYR A 267 34.82 -20.25 18.69
C TYR A 267 36.09 -21.12 18.75
N ASN A 268 35.94 -22.41 18.75
CA ASN A 268 37.02 -23.41 18.82
C ASN A 268 37.46 -23.92 17.44
N GLY A 269 36.82 -23.46 16.37
CA GLY A 269 37.14 -23.87 15.00
C GLY A 269 36.32 -25.08 14.50
N THR A 270 35.31 -25.54 15.24
CA THR A 270 34.43 -26.65 14.81
C THR A 270 33.48 -26.14 13.72
N PRO A 271 33.29 -26.87 12.61
CA PRO A 271 32.35 -26.49 11.57
C PRO A 271 30.92 -26.30 12.07
N LEU A 272 30.28 -25.21 11.67
CA LEU A 272 28.87 -24.89 11.95
C LEU A 272 28.00 -25.12 10.72
N MET A 273 26.80 -25.66 10.94
CA MET A 273 25.80 -25.76 9.88
C MET A 273 25.13 -24.40 9.67
N ARG A 274 25.12 -23.90 8.42
CA ARG A 274 24.38 -22.69 8.07
C ARG A 274 22.89 -22.99 8.04
N THR A 275 22.15 -22.47 9.02
CA THR A 275 20.70 -22.63 9.13
C THR A 275 19.93 -21.38 8.74
N ARG A 276 20.61 -20.20 8.71
CA ARG A 276 20.04 -18.91 8.34
C ARG A 276 21.09 -18.02 7.66
N ASP A 277 20.66 -16.94 7.00
CA ASP A 277 21.56 -15.98 6.36
C ASP A 277 22.18 -14.99 7.35
N TYR A 278 21.54 -14.79 8.51
CA TYR A 278 22.03 -13.90 9.57
C TYR A 278 21.62 -14.39 10.96
N TYR A 279 22.31 -13.85 11.97
CA TYR A 279 22.10 -14.05 13.40
C TYR A 279 22.21 -12.70 14.13
N PHE A 280 21.85 -12.70 15.41
CA PHE A 280 22.00 -11.52 16.29
C PHE A 280 23.07 -11.78 17.34
N VAL A 281 23.88 -10.76 17.65
CA VAL A 281 24.84 -10.82 18.74
C VAL A 281 24.12 -10.67 20.06
N TYR A 282 24.01 -11.76 20.80
CA TYR A 282 23.36 -11.80 22.12
C TYR A 282 24.28 -11.34 23.25
N GLN A 283 25.56 -11.75 23.20
CA GLN A 283 26.54 -11.41 24.22
C GLN A 283 27.94 -11.26 23.61
N LEU A 284 28.72 -10.32 24.15
CA LEU A 284 30.12 -10.15 23.84
C LEU A 284 30.96 -10.25 25.11
N SER A 285 32.09 -10.96 25.04
CA SER A 285 33.08 -11.08 26.11
C SER A 285 34.46 -11.23 25.50
N GLY A 286 35.25 -10.13 25.52
CA GLY A 286 36.53 -10.09 24.82
C GLY A 286 36.37 -10.29 23.31
N ASP A 287 37.03 -11.30 22.75
CA ASP A 287 36.96 -11.69 21.34
C ASP A 287 35.83 -12.71 21.05
N ARG A 288 35.06 -13.13 22.07
CA ARG A 288 33.98 -14.10 21.97
C ARG A 288 32.62 -13.43 21.83
N ALA A 289 31.88 -13.81 20.78
CA ALA A 289 30.51 -13.41 20.54
C ALA A 289 29.57 -14.62 20.64
N VAL A 290 28.46 -14.50 21.36
CA VAL A 290 27.37 -15.48 21.40
C VAL A 290 26.27 -15.03 20.45
N LEU A 291 25.84 -15.89 19.54
CA LEU A 291 24.84 -15.61 18.53
C LEU A 291 23.52 -16.33 18.84
N THR A 292 22.41 -15.64 18.58
CA THR A 292 21.05 -16.17 18.65
C THR A 292 20.35 -16.04 17.30
N ALA A 293 19.35 -16.87 17.07
CA ALA A 293 18.53 -16.84 15.87
C ALA A 293 17.57 -15.62 15.85
N ASP A 294 17.11 -15.17 17.00
CA ASP A 294 16.13 -14.11 17.15
C ASP A 294 16.73 -12.92 17.92
N TYR A 295 16.20 -11.71 17.63
CA TYR A 295 16.70 -10.49 18.25
C TYR A 295 16.55 -10.50 19.77
N MET A 296 17.65 -10.25 20.48
CA MET A 296 17.71 -10.15 21.96
C MET A 296 17.19 -11.37 22.75
N GLY A 297 17.09 -12.55 22.12
CA GLY A 297 16.65 -13.76 22.81
C GLY A 297 16.53 -14.97 21.88
N GLY A 298 15.95 -16.05 22.41
CA GLY A 298 15.80 -17.30 21.67
C GLY A 298 16.97 -18.28 21.85
N PRO A 299 16.94 -19.41 21.14
CA PRO A 299 18.00 -20.43 21.25
C PRO A 299 19.36 -19.88 20.84
N ILE A 300 20.39 -20.19 21.63
CA ILE A 300 21.79 -19.92 21.27
C ILE A 300 22.10 -20.73 20.04
N TYR A 301 22.57 -20.10 18.98
CA TYR A 301 23.05 -20.78 17.79
C TYR A 301 24.48 -21.28 17.98
N ALA A 302 25.39 -20.34 18.28
CA ALA A 302 26.80 -20.67 18.50
C ALA A 302 27.52 -19.57 19.27
N ALA A 303 28.70 -19.89 19.82
CA ALA A 303 29.68 -18.91 20.18
C ALA A 303 30.77 -18.88 19.10
N VAL A 304 31.18 -17.70 18.66
CA VAL A 304 32.14 -17.50 17.57
C VAL A 304 33.15 -16.40 17.92
N LYS A 305 34.23 -16.28 17.17
CA LYS A 305 35.17 -15.18 17.34
C LYS A 305 34.56 -13.90 16.77
N LYS A 306 34.73 -12.77 17.45
CA LYS A 306 34.20 -11.45 17.06
C LYS A 306 34.71 -11.01 15.68
N ASP A 307 35.97 -11.30 15.35
CA ASP A 307 36.62 -10.98 14.06
C ASP A 307 36.09 -11.83 12.89
N ASN A 308 35.39 -12.95 13.20
CA ASN A 308 34.71 -13.81 12.22
C ASN A 308 33.34 -13.25 11.81
N LEU A 309 32.89 -12.15 12.39
CA LEU A 309 31.57 -11.54 12.14
C LEU A 309 31.66 -10.39 11.13
N VAL A 310 30.58 -10.24 10.35
CA VAL A 310 30.33 -9.08 9.46
C VAL A 310 28.91 -8.60 9.75
N LYS A 311 28.69 -7.30 9.83
CA LYS A 311 27.35 -6.71 9.91
C LYS A 311 26.56 -7.07 8.65
N ALA A 312 25.33 -7.55 8.83
CA ALA A 312 24.44 -8.06 7.79
C ALA A 312 23.30 -7.06 7.47
#